data_8f076cf467bd617d20bb5356df03edfa
#
_entry.id   8f076cf467bd617d20bb5356df03edfa
#
_cell.length_a   1.000
_cell.length_b   1.000
_cell.length_c   1.000
_cell.angle_alpha   90.00
_cell.angle_beta   90.00
_cell.angle_gamma   90.00
#
_symmetry.space_group_name_H-M   'P 1'
#
loop_
_entity.id
_entity.type
_entity.pdbx_description
1 polymer ?
#
loop_
_entity_poly.entity_id
_entity_poly.type
_entity_poly.pdbx_seq_one_letter_code
_entity_poly.pdbx_strand_id
1 'polypeptide(L)'
;STAGQGFASEFFNNTEFEGTPAYKGLAKELHYTTGGNTQFAPNVNLTNFTARFTGEFESPIDGPVEFKLSGNDAFRLYIDTAKVAEVWENEYGAEKLYTLNAKKGEKYPIKIEYMQRTGSADLNFTVGVRTPVDFQATASKVKDADVIVFVGGISPRLEGEEMPVDAEGFRKGDRTNIEIPAVQKEMVKALVATGKPVVYVVCTAVSYTHLTLPTICS
;
A
#
# COMPACT_ATOMS: atom_id res chain seq x y z
N SER A 1 3.28 -10.78 11.12
CA SER A 1 2.36 -10.01 11.96
C SER A 1 2.65 -10.32 13.41
N THR A 2 3.39 -9.46 14.06
CA THR A 2 3.46 -9.46 15.51
C THR A 2 2.13 -8.91 15.99
N ALA A 3 1.32 -9.79 16.57
CA ALA A 3 -0.01 -9.51 17.02
C ALA A 3 0.03 -8.54 18.20
N GLY A 4 -0.05 -7.27 17.92
CA GLY A 4 -0.66 -6.34 18.84
C GLY A 4 -2.11 -6.75 19.04
N GLN A 5 -2.70 -6.43 20.18
CA GLN A 5 -4.07 -6.82 20.53
C GLN A 5 -5.16 -6.21 19.62
N GLY A 6 -4.78 -5.58 18.50
CA GLY A 6 -5.65 -4.82 17.61
C GLY A 6 -5.77 -3.36 18.03
N PHE A 7 -6.75 -2.68 17.45
CA PHE A 7 -7.05 -1.27 17.72
C PHE A 7 -8.33 -1.15 18.54
N ALA A 8 -8.28 -0.41 19.65
CA ALA A 8 -9.51 0.07 20.25
C ALA A 8 -10.19 1.02 19.27
N SER A 9 -11.46 0.79 18.99
CA SER A 9 -12.23 1.52 17.99
C SER A 9 -13.42 2.23 18.60
N GLU A 10 -13.63 3.48 18.21
CA GLU A 10 -14.79 4.30 18.57
C GLU A 10 -15.39 4.88 17.29
N PHE A 11 -16.71 4.75 17.14
CA PHE A 11 -17.44 5.28 15.99
C PHE A 11 -18.50 6.27 16.44
N PHE A 12 -18.63 7.39 15.73
CA PHE A 12 -19.56 8.47 16.03
C PHE A 12 -20.41 8.73 14.78
N ASN A 13 -21.74 8.81 14.94
CA ASN A 13 -22.66 9.15 13.86
C ASN A 13 -22.73 10.67 13.59
N ASN A 14 -21.58 11.31 13.54
CA ASN A 14 -21.38 12.73 13.18
C ASN A 14 -19.97 12.91 12.60
N THR A 15 -19.67 14.11 12.10
CA THR A 15 -18.39 14.47 11.46
C THR A 15 -17.39 15.12 12.41
N GLU A 16 -17.71 15.32 13.68
CA GLU A 16 -16.94 16.08 14.66
C GLU A 16 -16.31 15.24 15.78
N PHE A 17 -16.50 13.91 15.81
CA PHE A 17 -16.09 13.00 16.90
C PHE A 17 -16.73 13.35 18.25
N GLU A 18 -17.94 13.91 18.25
CA GLU A 18 -18.60 14.43 19.43
C GLU A 18 -19.64 13.47 20.02
N GLY A 19 -19.91 13.65 21.31
CA GLY A 19 -20.93 12.93 22.04
C GLY A 19 -20.55 11.50 22.39
N THR A 20 -21.56 10.68 22.65
CA THR A 20 -21.36 9.26 22.96
C THR A 20 -21.13 8.47 21.67
N PRO A 21 -20.07 7.67 21.58
CA PRO A 21 -19.88 6.78 20.43
C PRO A 21 -21.07 5.85 20.19
N ALA A 22 -21.48 5.73 18.93
CA ALA A 22 -22.51 4.78 18.51
C ALA A 22 -22.05 3.33 18.66
N TYR A 23 -20.74 3.10 18.57
CA TYR A 23 -20.10 1.83 18.80
C TYR A 23 -18.69 1.98 19.37
N LYS A 24 -18.32 1.08 20.30
CA LYS A 24 -16.96 0.88 20.78
C LYS A 24 -16.61 -0.59 20.69
N GLY A 25 -15.40 -0.89 20.25
CA GLY A 25 -14.96 -2.28 20.10
C GLY A 25 -13.48 -2.44 19.91
N LEU A 26 -13.08 -3.63 19.51
CA LEU A 26 -11.70 -3.97 19.16
C LEU A 26 -11.66 -4.39 17.69
N ALA A 27 -10.89 -3.67 16.88
CA ALA A 27 -10.61 -4.01 15.50
C ALA A 27 -9.26 -4.75 15.42
N LYS A 28 -9.26 -6.00 14.99
CA LYS A 28 -8.02 -6.78 14.84
C LYS A 28 -7.17 -6.29 13.66
N GLU A 29 -7.84 -5.79 12.65
CA GLU A 29 -7.26 -5.20 11.44
C GLU A 29 -8.15 -4.05 10.99
N LEU A 30 -7.57 -3.12 10.24
CA LEU A 30 -8.33 -2.01 9.63
C LEU A 30 -8.41 -2.26 8.13
N HIS A 31 -9.48 -2.93 7.75
CA HIS A 31 -9.86 -3.20 6.37
C HIS A 31 -11.38 -3.10 6.27
N TYR A 32 -11.87 -1.92 6.01
CA TYR A 32 -13.28 -1.59 6.02
C TYR A 32 -13.74 -1.11 4.64
N THR A 33 -14.96 -1.50 4.27
CA THR A 33 -15.65 -0.94 3.11
C THR A 33 -17.15 -0.98 3.35
N THR A 34 -17.86 0.03 2.88
CA THR A 34 -19.33 0.04 2.83
C THR A 34 -19.89 -0.54 1.52
N GLY A 35 -19.05 -1.14 0.69
CA GLY A 35 -19.48 -1.83 -0.52
C GLY A 35 -20.64 -2.81 -0.22
N GLY A 36 -21.72 -2.74 -0.99
CA GLY A 36 -22.92 -3.53 -0.74
C GLY A 36 -23.73 -3.10 0.49
N ASN A 37 -23.59 -1.87 0.95
CA ASN A 37 -24.26 -1.30 2.14
C ASN A 37 -23.85 -1.97 3.46
N THR A 38 -22.59 -2.35 3.60
CA THR A 38 -22.05 -2.91 4.84
C THR A 38 -21.60 -1.79 5.78
N GLN A 39 -22.18 -1.74 6.98
CA GLN A 39 -21.72 -0.81 8.01
C GLN A 39 -20.34 -1.21 8.54
N PHE A 40 -19.53 -0.22 8.94
CA PHE A 40 -18.21 -0.48 9.56
C PHE A 40 -18.33 -1.18 10.91
N ALA A 41 -19.39 -0.89 11.65
CA ALA A 41 -19.73 -1.54 12.91
C ALA A 41 -21.25 -1.44 13.17
N PRO A 42 -21.81 -2.24 14.10
CA PRO A 42 -23.21 -2.17 14.46
C PRO A 42 -23.62 -0.74 14.86
N ASN A 43 -24.77 -0.30 14.38
CA ASN A 43 -25.37 1.02 14.64
C ASN A 43 -24.56 2.22 14.10
N VAL A 44 -23.55 2.00 13.29
CA VAL A 44 -22.79 3.07 12.61
C VAL A 44 -23.48 3.40 11.30
N ASN A 45 -23.64 4.67 10.99
CA ASN A 45 -24.17 5.13 9.73
C ASN A 45 -23.30 4.70 8.54
N LEU A 46 -23.87 4.63 7.35
CA LEU A 46 -23.10 4.40 6.11
C LEU A 46 -22.38 5.68 5.64
N THR A 47 -22.93 6.84 6.02
CA THR A 47 -22.41 8.18 5.70
C THR A 47 -22.52 9.11 6.92
N ASN A 48 -21.82 10.23 6.90
CA ASN A 48 -21.81 11.21 8.00
C ASN A 48 -21.44 10.55 9.34
N PHE A 49 -20.31 9.86 9.36
CA PHE A 49 -19.75 9.26 10.56
C PHE A 49 -18.25 9.50 10.66
N THR A 50 -17.73 9.40 11.87
CA THR A 50 -16.29 9.39 12.14
C THR A 50 -15.91 8.13 12.92
N ALA A 51 -14.64 7.76 12.79
CA ALA A 51 -14.06 6.66 13.55
C ALA A 51 -12.69 7.05 14.10
N ARG A 52 -12.39 6.62 15.31
CA ARG A 52 -11.08 6.72 15.93
C ARG A 52 -10.58 5.33 16.27
N PHE A 53 -9.36 5.04 15.85
CA PHE A 53 -8.68 3.79 16.16
C PHE A 53 -7.40 4.12 16.92
N THR A 54 -7.20 3.45 18.06
CA THR A 54 -6.00 3.61 18.87
C THR A 54 -5.39 2.24 19.17
N GLY A 55 -4.09 2.15 18.99
CA GLY A 55 -3.35 0.92 19.19
C GLY A 55 -1.86 1.19 19.42
N GLU A 56 -1.09 0.13 19.41
CA GLU A 56 0.35 0.20 19.60
C GLU A 56 1.02 -0.75 18.60
N PHE A 57 2.09 -0.28 17.98
CA PHE A 57 2.95 -1.08 17.12
C PHE A 57 4.29 -1.29 17.82
N GLU A 58 4.69 -2.56 18.01
CA GLU A 58 6.03 -2.92 18.46
C GLU A 58 6.89 -3.30 17.25
N SER A 59 8.02 -2.62 17.07
CA SER A 59 8.86 -2.86 15.89
C SER A 59 9.60 -4.20 15.98
N PRO A 60 9.49 -5.05 14.94
CA PRO A 60 10.24 -6.30 14.86
C PRO A 60 11.71 -6.11 14.45
N ILE A 61 12.10 -4.92 13.99
CA ILE A 61 13.43 -4.64 13.45
C ILE A 61 13.95 -3.26 13.88
N ASP A 62 15.28 -3.08 13.77
CA ASP A 62 15.89 -1.77 13.63
C ASP A 62 15.83 -1.34 12.16
N GLY A 63 15.40 -0.10 11.88
CA GLY A 63 15.37 0.44 10.53
C GLY A 63 13.99 0.83 10.01
N PRO A 64 13.81 0.93 8.69
CA PRO A 64 12.61 1.49 8.10
C PRO A 64 11.41 0.55 8.19
N VAL A 65 10.37 1.05 8.84
CA VAL A 65 9.03 0.46 8.88
C VAL A 65 8.07 1.39 8.13
N GLU A 66 7.28 0.85 7.23
CA GLU A 66 6.35 1.58 6.41
C GLU A 66 4.92 1.42 6.95
N PHE A 67 4.25 2.54 7.15
CA PHE A 67 2.85 2.65 7.52
C PHE A 67 2.08 3.20 6.33
N LYS A 68 1.16 2.40 5.81
CA LYS A 68 0.34 2.76 4.66
C LYS A 68 -1.10 2.90 5.10
N LEU A 69 -1.67 4.07 4.87
CA LEU A 69 -3.07 4.36 5.14
C LEU A 69 -3.74 4.83 3.86
N SER A 70 -4.82 4.19 3.49
CA SER A 70 -5.68 4.60 2.39
C SER A 70 -7.13 4.64 2.83
N GLY A 71 -7.89 5.52 2.24
CA GLY A 71 -9.31 5.67 2.58
C GLY A 71 -10.03 6.68 1.71
N ASN A 72 -11.33 6.69 1.85
CA ASN A 72 -12.29 7.60 1.26
C ASN A 72 -13.35 7.91 2.34
N ASP A 73 -13.60 9.14 2.78
CA ASP A 73 -13.22 10.48 2.28
C ASP A 73 -11.92 11.02 2.92
N ALA A 74 -11.86 11.06 4.25
CA ALA A 74 -10.84 11.78 4.99
C ALA A 74 -10.20 10.92 6.09
N PHE A 75 -8.89 11.06 6.26
CA PHE A 75 -8.17 10.36 7.32
C PHE A 75 -6.96 11.14 7.83
N ARG A 76 -6.54 10.77 9.04
CA ARG A 76 -5.29 11.22 9.68
C ARG A 76 -4.59 10.04 10.33
N LEU A 77 -3.26 10.01 10.23
CA LEU A 77 -2.41 9.06 10.93
C LEU A 77 -1.49 9.80 11.88
N TYR A 78 -1.48 9.33 13.11
CA TYR A 78 -0.55 9.78 14.14
C TYR A 78 0.32 8.59 14.58
N ILE A 79 1.62 8.82 14.70
CA ILE A 79 2.57 7.92 15.33
C ILE A 79 3.18 8.68 16.50
N ASP A 80 3.13 8.12 17.70
CA ASP A 80 3.35 8.82 18.95
C ASP A 80 2.41 10.05 19.06
N THR A 81 2.98 11.23 19.14
CA THR A 81 2.23 12.49 19.18
C THR A 81 2.23 13.24 17.84
N ALA A 82 3.00 12.76 16.87
CA ALA A 82 3.17 13.42 15.58
C ALA A 82 2.07 13.00 14.59
N LYS A 83 1.42 13.99 13.96
CA LYS A 83 0.57 13.76 12.79
C LYS A 83 1.46 13.54 11.57
N VAL A 84 1.57 12.31 11.10
CA VAL A 84 2.51 11.89 10.04
C VAL A 84 1.87 11.79 8.66
N ALA A 85 0.53 11.69 8.60
CA ALA A 85 -0.22 11.76 7.35
C ALA A 85 -1.59 12.38 7.58
N GLU A 86 -2.05 13.13 6.60
CA GLU A 86 -3.38 13.74 6.58
C GLU A 86 -3.91 13.86 5.16
N VAL A 87 -5.18 13.48 5.00
CA VAL A 87 -6.06 13.82 3.89
C VAL A 87 -7.37 14.19 4.55
N TRP A 88 -7.71 15.49 4.63
CA TRP A 88 -8.88 15.92 5.38
C TRP A 88 -9.91 16.66 4.53
N GLU A 89 -9.50 17.12 3.38
CA GLU A 89 -10.37 17.67 2.37
C GLU A 89 -10.75 16.59 1.36
N ASN A 90 -11.92 16.71 0.77
CA ASN A 90 -12.56 15.73 -0.08
C ASN A 90 -11.67 15.28 -1.24
N GLU A 91 -10.97 14.18 -1.10
CA GLU A 91 -10.24 13.51 -2.18
C GLU A 91 -10.84 12.12 -2.37
N TYR A 92 -11.24 11.82 -3.59
CA TYR A 92 -11.73 10.49 -3.94
C TYR A 92 -10.58 9.49 -3.89
N GLY A 93 -10.55 8.68 -2.82
CA GLY A 93 -9.61 7.58 -2.66
C GLY A 93 -8.14 8.01 -2.58
N ALA A 94 -7.72 8.54 -1.45
CA ALA A 94 -6.33 8.88 -1.19
C ALA A 94 -5.55 7.73 -0.53
N GLU A 95 -4.24 7.72 -0.77
CA GLU A 95 -3.29 6.82 -0.10
C GLU A 95 -2.09 7.64 0.38
N LYS A 96 -1.66 7.39 1.61
CA LYS A 96 -0.44 7.97 2.18
C LYS A 96 0.47 6.87 2.71
N LEU A 97 1.75 7.02 2.46
CA LEU A 97 2.82 6.17 2.97
C LEU A 97 3.70 7.00 3.88
N TYR A 98 3.95 6.50 5.09
CA TYR A 98 4.90 7.09 6.02
C TYR A 98 5.95 6.06 6.41
N THR A 99 7.21 6.46 6.41
CA THR A 99 8.33 5.60 6.81
C THR A 99 8.90 6.09 8.14
N LEU A 100 8.88 5.22 9.14
CA LEU A 100 9.51 5.42 10.44
C LEU A 100 10.82 4.65 10.50
N ASN A 101 11.91 5.30 10.92
CA ASN A 101 13.13 4.59 11.26
C ASN A 101 13.02 4.06 12.71
N ALA A 102 12.46 2.87 12.83
CA ALA A 102 12.09 2.28 14.09
C ALA A 102 13.26 1.54 14.76
N LYS A 103 13.14 1.31 16.06
CA LYS A 103 14.05 0.45 16.85
C LYS A 103 13.34 -0.83 17.25
N LYS A 104 14.04 -1.95 17.13
CA LYS A 104 13.51 -3.26 17.49
C LYS A 104 13.06 -3.32 18.95
N GLY A 105 11.84 -3.78 19.16
CA GLY A 105 11.21 -3.89 20.47
C GLY A 105 10.66 -2.57 21.01
N GLU A 106 10.90 -1.43 20.35
CA GLU A 106 10.30 -0.16 20.73
C GLU A 106 8.83 -0.14 20.30
N LYS A 107 8.01 0.46 21.16
CA LYS A 107 6.57 0.55 20.99
C LYS A 107 6.18 1.95 20.60
N TYR A 108 5.38 2.03 19.56
CA TYR A 108 4.91 3.27 18.95
C TYR A 108 3.39 3.34 19.05
N PRO A 109 2.83 4.22 19.87
CA PRO A 109 1.39 4.50 19.88
C PRO A 109 0.91 4.95 18.50
N ILE A 110 -0.18 4.36 18.04
CA ILE A 110 -0.82 4.70 16.77
C ILE A 110 -2.22 5.21 17.05
N LYS A 111 -2.56 6.33 16.44
CA LYS A 111 -3.94 6.83 16.36
C LYS A 111 -4.29 7.09 14.91
N ILE A 112 -5.43 6.56 14.48
CA ILE A 112 -6.03 6.85 13.18
C ILE A 112 -7.37 7.51 13.41
N GLU A 113 -7.62 8.62 12.74
CA GLU A 113 -8.91 9.28 12.66
C GLU A 113 -9.41 9.19 11.22
N TYR A 114 -10.66 8.84 11.08
CA TYR A 114 -11.34 8.67 9.80
C TYR A 114 -12.67 9.41 9.80
N MET A 115 -13.04 10.00 8.68
CA MET A 115 -14.33 10.66 8.53
C MET A 115 -14.91 10.32 7.15
N GLN A 116 -16.15 9.90 7.14
CA GLN A 116 -16.96 9.66 5.95
C GLN A 116 -18.09 10.69 5.90
N ARG A 117 -18.20 11.40 4.79
CA ARG A 117 -19.29 12.36 4.53
C ARG A 117 -20.34 11.74 3.63
N THR A 118 -19.95 11.35 2.41
CA THR A 118 -20.89 10.89 1.37
C THR A 118 -20.29 9.75 0.56
N GLY A 119 -21.15 9.01 -0.14
CA GLY A 119 -20.69 7.91 -1.00
C GLY A 119 -20.28 6.65 -0.25
N SER A 120 -19.44 5.85 -0.86
CA SER A 120 -18.93 4.62 -0.27
C SER A 120 -17.70 4.89 0.59
N ALA A 121 -17.75 4.43 1.84
CA ALA A 121 -16.61 4.48 2.75
C ALA A 121 -15.62 3.36 2.46
N ASP A 122 -14.34 3.69 2.59
CA ASP A 122 -13.23 2.75 2.52
C ASP A 122 -12.12 3.19 3.47
N LEU A 123 -11.54 2.25 4.21
CA LEU A 123 -10.40 2.52 5.10
C LEU A 123 -9.52 1.29 5.18
N ASN A 124 -8.26 1.42 4.78
CA ASN A 124 -7.27 0.36 4.88
C ASN A 124 -6.00 0.87 5.54
N PHE A 125 -5.50 0.12 6.53
CA PHE A 125 -4.23 0.41 7.18
C PHE A 125 -3.36 -0.83 7.21
N THR A 126 -2.12 -0.69 6.78
CA THR A 126 -1.12 -1.76 6.83
C THR A 126 0.20 -1.25 7.36
N VAL A 127 0.91 -2.11 8.06
CA VAL A 127 2.27 -1.89 8.51
C VAL A 127 3.16 -2.95 7.91
N GLY A 128 4.28 -2.54 7.33
CA GLY A 128 5.21 -3.44 6.68
C GLY A 128 6.67 -3.07 6.91
N VAL A 129 7.51 -4.05 6.74
CA VAL A 129 8.96 -3.86 6.70
C VAL A 129 9.41 -4.00 5.27
N ARG A 130 10.12 -3.01 4.76
CA ARG A 130 10.71 -3.11 3.42
C ARG A 130 11.91 -4.05 3.48
N THR A 131 11.75 -5.24 2.93
CA THR A 131 12.86 -6.18 2.75
C THR A 131 13.39 -6.05 1.32
N PRO A 132 14.68 -5.81 1.12
CA PRO A 132 15.27 -5.85 -0.21
C PRO A 132 15.00 -7.18 -0.90
N VAL A 133 14.67 -7.14 -2.18
CA VAL A 133 14.45 -8.36 -2.95
C VAL A 133 15.79 -9.04 -3.21
N ASP A 134 15.96 -10.26 -2.73
CA ASP A 134 17.07 -11.12 -3.12
C ASP A 134 16.74 -11.77 -4.48
N PHE A 135 17.20 -11.12 -5.54
CA PHE A 135 16.95 -11.56 -6.91
C PHE A 135 17.62 -12.92 -7.20
N GLN A 136 18.79 -13.18 -6.63
CA GLN A 136 19.52 -14.44 -6.84
C GLN A 136 18.81 -15.59 -6.13
N ALA A 137 18.42 -15.43 -4.88
CA ALA A 137 17.64 -16.44 -4.17
C ALA A 137 16.28 -16.70 -4.85
N THR A 138 15.68 -15.67 -5.46
CA THR A 138 14.44 -15.82 -6.21
C THR A 138 14.66 -16.59 -7.51
N ALA A 139 15.69 -16.22 -8.28
CA ALA A 139 16.03 -16.89 -9.53
C ALA A 139 16.44 -18.36 -9.31
N SER A 140 17.13 -18.68 -8.22
CA SER A 140 17.53 -20.05 -7.90
C SER A 140 16.37 -21.02 -7.70
N LYS A 141 15.17 -20.53 -7.36
CA LYS A 141 13.96 -21.36 -7.22
C LYS A 141 13.46 -21.95 -8.53
N VAL A 142 13.85 -21.37 -9.66
CA VAL A 142 13.43 -21.79 -11.01
C VAL A 142 14.59 -22.38 -11.84
N LYS A 143 15.75 -22.60 -11.24
CA LYS A 143 16.96 -23.10 -11.92
C LYS A 143 16.79 -24.47 -12.62
N ASP A 144 15.83 -25.27 -12.15
CA ASP A 144 15.57 -26.61 -12.67
C ASP A 144 14.53 -26.62 -13.82
N ALA A 145 13.98 -25.47 -14.18
CA ALA A 145 13.05 -25.31 -15.29
C ALA A 145 13.81 -25.40 -16.64
N ASP A 146 13.15 -25.91 -17.68
CA ASP A 146 13.70 -25.93 -19.04
C ASP A 146 13.66 -24.54 -19.67
N VAL A 147 12.61 -23.77 -19.39
CA VAL A 147 12.39 -22.41 -19.88
C VAL A 147 11.76 -21.60 -18.75
N ILE A 148 12.21 -20.37 -18.59
CA ILE A 148 11.66 -19.42 -17.62
C ILE A 148 10.81 -18.39 -18.38
N VAL A 149 9.54 -18.27 -18.02
CA VAL A 149 8.66 -17.22 -18.54
C VAL A 149 8.45 -16.19 -17.45
N PHE A 150 9.03 -15.00 -17.64
CA PHE A 150 8.85 -13.87 -16.73
C PHE A 150 7.79 -12.94 -17.30
N VAL A 151 6.68 -12.78 -16.59
CA VAL A 151 5.60 -11.84 -16.93
C VAL A 151 5.76 -10.60 -16.08
N GLY A 152 5.98 -9.47 -16.72
CA GLY A 152 6.18 -8.19 -16.06
C GLY A 152 5.61 -7.03 -16.89
N GLY A 153 5.91 -5.82 -16.49
CA GLY A 153 5.38 -4.61 -17.11
C GLY A 153 4.89 -3.63 -16.06
N ILE A 154 3.86 -2.87 -16.39
CA ILE A 154 3.33 -1.81 -15.55
C ILE A 154 1.86 -2.11 -15.27
N SER A 155 1.46 -2.00 -14.00
CA SER A 155 0.05 -2.20 -13.63
C SER A 155 -0.80 -1.01 -14.06
N PRO A 156 -2.09 -1.20 -14.36
CA PRO A 156 -3.01 -0.10 -14.67
C PRO A 156 -3.06 0.99 -13.60
N ARG A 157 -2.78 0.64 -12.33
CA ARG A 157 -2.70 1.61 -11.24
C ARG A 157 -1.48 2.53 -11.32
N LEU A 158 -0.39 2.07 -11.94
CA LEU A 158 0.79 2.89 -12.20
C LEU A 158 0.68 3.67 -13.50
N GLU A 159 -0.05 3.16 -14.48
CA GLU A 159 -0.32 3.87 -15.72
C GLU A 159 -1.31 5.03 -15.54
N GLY A 160 -2.13 4.98 -14.47
CA GLY A 160 -2.86 6.11 -13.91
C GLY A 160 -3.58 7.00 -14.92
N GLU A 161 -4.33 6.42 -15.86
CA GLU A 161 -5.13 7.20 -16.81
C GLU A 161 -6.05 8.14 -16.02
N GLU A 162 -5.84 9.45 -16.20
CA GLU A 162 -6.51 10.54 -15.47
C GLU A 162 -6.28 10.59 -13.95
N MET A 163 -5.27 9.89 -13.41
CA MET A 163 -4.94 9.87 -12.00
C MET A 163 -3.56 10.49 -11.72
N PRO A 164 -3.37 11.26 -10.63
CA PRO A 164 -2.05 11.71 -10.22
C PRO A 164 -1.22 10.50 -9.75
N VAL A 165 -0.18 10.16 -10.49
CA VAL A 165 0.79 9.13 -10.10
C VAL A 165 2.07 9.81 -9.64
N ASP A 166 2.42 9.63 -8.36
CA ASP A 166 3.68 10.06 -7.77
C ASP A 166 4.65 8.87 -7.74
N ALA A 167 5.23 8.59 -8.91
CA ALA A 167 6.22 7.54 -9.07
C ALA A 167 7.30 7.96 -10.07
N GLU A 168 8.51 7.48 -9.87
CA GLU A 168 9.62 7.72 -10.80
C GLU A 168 9.25 7.24 -12.22
N GLY A 169 9.44 8.11 -13.21
CA GLY A 169 9.07 7.83 -14.61
C GLY A 169 7.64 8.20 -14.99
N PHE A 170 6.91 8.88 -14.08
CA PHE A 170 5.56 9.37 -14.33
C PHE A 170 5.41 10.86 -14.00
N ARG A 171 4.51 11.53 -14.70
CA ARG A 171 4.09 12.90 -14.42
C ARG A 171 2.59 13.04 -14.68
N LYS A 172 1.80 13.20 -13.61
CA LYS A 172 0.33 13.30 -13.70
C LYS A 172 -0.34 12.14 -14.47
N GLY A 173 0.16 10.93 -14.31
CA GLY A 173 -0.33 9.77 -15.05
C GLY A 173 0.39 9.51 -16.39
N ASP A 174 1.03 10.51 -16.99
CA ASP A 174 1.82 10.35 -18.22
C ASP A 174 3.20 9.78 -17.92
N ARG A 175 3.65 8.87 -18.75
CA ARG A 175 5.01 8.35 -18.68
C ARG A 175 6.02 9.36 -19.21
N THR A 176 7.09 9.58 -18.43
CA THR A 176 8.21 10.46 -18.82
C THR A 176 9.38 9.68 -19.42
N ASN A 177 9.37 8.34 -19.31
CA ASN A 177 10.33 7.46 -19.98
C ASN A 177 9.67 6.12 -20.35
N ILE A 178 10.32 5.36 -21.25
CA ILE A 178 9.85 4.05 -21.70
C ILE A 178 10.56 2.88 -20.99
N GLU A 179 11.27 3.14 -19.91
CA GLU A 179 11.99 2.11 -19.20
C GLU A 179 11.07 1.19 -18.40
N ILE A 180 11.39 -0.09 -18.35
CA ILE A 180 10.75 -1.02 -17.42
C ILE A 180 11.23 -0.72 -16.00
N PRO A 181 10.43 -0.98 -14.95
CA PRO A 181 10.82 -0.76 -13.57
C PRO A 181 12.19 -1.41 -13.23
N ALA A 182 13.04 -0.68 -12.52
CA ALA A 182 14.39 -1.14 -12.20
C ALA A 182 14.40 -2.52 -11.51
N VAL A 183 13.44 -2.78 -10.61
CA VAL A 183 13.29 -4.08 -9.94
C VAL A 183 13.06 -5.23 -10.92
N GLN A 184 12.35 -4.99 -12.02
CA GLN A 184 12.12 -6.01 -13.05
C GLN A 184 13.39 -6.22 -13.89
N LYS A 185 14.15 -5.16 -14.20
CA LYS A 185 15.44 -5.28 -14.89
C LYS A 185 16.42 -6.16 -14.09
N GLU A 186 16.52 -5.92 -12.78
CA GLU A 186 17.39 -6.72 -11.91
C GLU A 186 16.91 -8.18 -11.80
N MET A 187 15.59 -8.41 -11.74
CA MET A 187 15.05 -9.78 -11.76
C MET A 187 15.37 -10.51 -13.05
N VAL A 188 15.17 -9.86 -14.21
CA VAL A 188 15.51 -10.47 -15.51
C VAL A 188 17.00 -10.80 -15.60
N LYS A 189 17.90 -9.91 -15.15
CA LYS A 189 19.34 -10.19 -15.09
C LYS A 189 19.65 -11.43 -14.24
N ALA A 190 19.03 -11.55 -13.06
CA ALA A 190 19.22 -12.71 -12.20
C ALA A 190 18.70 -14.02 -12.83
N LEU A 191 17.56 -13.95 -13.54
CA LEU A 191 17.01 -15.10 -14.26
C LEU A 191 17.92 -15.54 -15.43
N VAL A 192 18.42 -14.59 -16.22
CA VAL A 192 19.37 -14.87 -17.32
C VAL A 192 20.66 -15.49 -16.78
N ALA A 193 21.14 -15.02 -15.62
CA ALA A 193 22.34 -15.56 -14.97
C ALA A 193 22.20 -17.04 -14.53
N THR A 194 21.00 -17.61 -14.53
CA THR A 194 20.80 -19.07 -14.31
C THR A 194 21.25 -19.92 -15.49
N GLY A 195 21.53 -19.31 -16.65
CA GLY A 195 21.88 -20.02 -17.90
C GLY A 195 20.69 -20.67 -18.62
N LYS A 196 19.47 -20.45 -18.16
CA LYS A 196 18.26 -20.98 -18.78
C LYS A 196 17.69 -19.98 -19.80
N PRO A 197 17.01 -20.49 -20.86
CA PRO A 197 16.24 -19.60 -21.74
C PRO A 197 15.19 -18.81 -20.96
N VAL A 198 15.19 -17.49 -21.13
CA VAL A 198 14.24 -16.59 -20.47
C VAL A 198 13.39 -15.89 -21.52
N VAL A 199 12.08 -16.02 -21.39
CA VAL A 199 11.10 -15.28 -22.18
C VAL A 199 10.50 -14.20 -21.28
N TYR A 200 10.64 -12.94 -21.69
CA TYR A 200 10.00 -11.83 -20.98
C TYR A 200 8.74 -11.41 -21.71
N VAL A 201 7.58 -11.60 -21.05
CA VAL A 201 6.27 -11.13 -21.50
C VAL A 201 6.00 -9.77 -20.87
N VAL A 202 6.00 -8.71 -21.67
CA VAL A 202 5.77 -7.35 -21.21
C VAL A 202 4.30 -7.01 -21.32
N CYS A 203 3.66 -6.77 -20.17
CA CYS A 203 2.27 -6.29 -20.08
C CYS A 203 2.28 -4.78 -19.83
N THR A 204 1.79 -4.00 -20.77
CA THR A 204 1.74 -2.53 -20.68
C THR A 204 0.70 -1.99 -21.67
N ALA A 205 0.04 -0.88 -21.34
CA ALA A 205 -0.92 -0.22 -22.22
C ALA A 205 -0.24 0.61 -23.32
N VAL A 206 1.04 0.97 -23.18
CA VAL A 206 1.81 1.69 -24.20
C VAL A 206 2.82 0.78 -24.88
N SER A 207 2.97 0.96 -26.19
CA SER A 207 3.87 0.18 -27.03
C SER A 207 5.33 0.36 -26.62
N TYR A 208 5.97 -0.70 -26.13
CA TYR A 208 7.43 -0.81 -26.12
C TYR A 208 7.86 -1.32 -27.50
N THR A 209 8.01 -0.44 -28.47
CA THR A 209 8.40 -0.84 -29.84
C THR A 209 9.87 -1.23 -29.95
N HIS A 210 10.72 -0.96 -28.94
CA HIS A 210 12.17 -1.19 -28.96
C HIS A 210 12.73 -1.62 -27.60
N LEU A 211 12.20 -2.69 -27.00
CA LEU A 211 12.94 -3.41 -25.97
C LEU A 211 13.96 -4.32 -26.67
N THR A 212 15.10 -3.78 -27.04
CA THR A 212 16.28 -4.62 -27.20
C THR A 212 16.72 -5.04 -25.80
N LEU A 213 16.34 -6.25 -25.39
CA LEU A 213 17.10 -6.95 -24.37
C LEU A 213 18.55 -6.96 -24.89
N PRO A 214 19.56 -6.64 -24.05
CA PRO A 214 20.91 -6.84 -24.45
C PRO A 214 21.02 -8.31 -24.86
N THR A 215 21.18 -8.54 -26.16
CA THR A 215 21.50 -9.84 -26.69
C THR A 215 22.90 -10.13 -26.14
N ILE A 216 22.97 -10.93 -25.10
CA ILE A 216 24.24 -11.49 -24.67
C ILE A 216 24.55 -12.55 -25.72
N CYS A 217 25.11 -12.11 -26.85
CA CYS A 217 25.83 -13.00 -27.72
C CYS A 217 27.12 -13.34 -27.02
N SER A 218 27.24 -14.57 -26.57
CA SER A 218 28.51 -15.22 -26.21
C SER A 218 29.44 -15.31 -27.40
#